data_dd908d66d98be23aba2120c7ce2e5dbc
#
_entry.id   dd908d66d98be23aba2120c7ce2e5dbc
#
_cell.length_a   1.000
_cell.length_b   1.000
_cell.length_c   1.000
_cell.angle_alpha   90.00
_cell.angle_beta   90.00
_cell.angle_gamma   90.00
#
_symmetry.space_group_name_H-M   'P 1'
#
loop_
_entity.id
_entity.type
_entity.pdbx_description
1 polymer ?
#
loop_
_entity_poly.entity_id
_entity_poly.type
_entity_poly.pdbx_seq_one_letter_code
_entity_poly.pdbx_strand_id
1 'polypeptide(L)'
;MTAVYDYWEAGASYRQQWIGFEDAPSTATLNFQYPFFKQNFSLGGFFMHDNISPIQSNTFAMTYAYKIKLKRSGTDQLSIGIMGMLNHMFLDGLEVVVKDEDDEFLPGAEGNKFSPNLGIGAFYTSYAEDDFEESYFFAGIGINQVLPGNLIFDETGSPANIKRAIHGNAIIGYRSIEEDMYIEPSLWVNYSAVNLLDANINLKIEKHEAFWASLNLSTNKTLGIQLGLILNKGLVQNGSLRMGTMGSYNIGSFGKARGLGYEFYLAYRFEQ
;
A
#
# COMPACT_ATOMS: atom_id res chain seq x y z
N MET A 1 0.77 -7.18 -3.28
CA MET A 1 1.10 -7.78 -4.60
C MET A 1 0.45 -9.16 -4.68
N THR A 2 -0.60 -9.25 -5.45
CA THR A 2 -1.53 -10.40 -5.51
C THR A 2 -0.92 -11.70 -6.06
N ALA A 3 0.28 -11.70 -6.60
CA ALA A 3 0.87 -12.87 -7.26
C ALA A 3 2.20 -13.33 -6.67
N VAL A 4 2.57 -12.84 -5.52
CA VAL A 4 3.84 -13.21 -4.87
C VAL A 4 3.69 -14.48 -4.07
N TYR A 5 2.60 -14.59 -3.33
CA TYR A 5 2.38 -15.66 -2.37
C TYR A 5 1.32 -16.65 -2.84
N ASP A 6 1.48 -17.87 -2.40
CA ASP A 6 0.58 -18.99 -2.70
C ASP A 6 -0.38 -19.29 -1.52
N TYR A 7 -0.90 -18.25 -0.86
CA TYR A 7 -1.93 -18.38 0.16
C TYR A 7 -3.04 -17.33 -0.04
N TRP A 8 -4.23 -17.65 0.43
CA TRP A 8 -5.31 -16.68 0.51
C TRP A 8 -5.10 -15.78 1.70
N GLU A 9 -5.31 -14.52 1.52
CA GLU A 9 -5.25 -13.57 2.62
C GLU A 9 -6.35 -12.52 2.47
N ALA A 10 -6.98 -12.19 3.58
CA ALA A 10 -7.82 -11.01 3.70
C ALA A 10 -7.31 -10.17 4.87
N GLY A 11 -7.20 -8.87 4.67
CA GLY A 11 -6.62 -7.97 5.66
C GLY A 11 -7.34 -6.65 5.76
N ALA A 12 -7.13 -5.98 6.88
CA ALA A 12 -7.58 -4.64 7.16
C ALA A 12 -6.47 -3.84 7.82
N SER A 13 -6.35 -2.56 7.52
CA SER A 13 -5.50 -1.65 8.27
C SER A 13 -6.19 -0.31 8.50
N TYR A 14 -5.78 0.36 9.58
CA TYR A 14 -6.15 1.72 9.87
C TYR A 14 -4.91 2.50 10.30
N ARG A 15 -4.66 3.60 9.61
CA ARG A 15 -3.52 4.48 9.84
C ARG A 15 -4.00 5.88 10.16
N GLN A 16 -3.36 6.53 11.14
CA GLN A 16 -3.50 7.95 11.40
C GLN A 16 -2.12 8.60 11.48
N GLN A 17 -1.97 9.72 10.80
CA GLN A 17 -0.73 10.51 10.78
C GLN A 17 -0.93 11.77 11.62
N TRP A 18 0.17 12.36 12.13
CA TRP A 18 0.19 13.64 12.83
C TRP A 18 -0.80 13.72 14.01
N ILE A 19 -0.72 12.75 14.90
CA ILE A 19 -1.56 12.70 16.11
C ILE A 19 -1.49 14.04 16.87
N GLY A 20 -2.65 14.56 17.24
CA GLY A 20 -2.77 15.82 17.97
C GLY A 20 -3.03 17.05 17.10
N PHE A 21 -3.12 16.86 15.78
CA PHE A 21 -3.64 17.89 14.89
C PHE A 21 -5.13 17.66 14.64
N GLU A 22 -5.90 18.73 14.59
CA GLU A 22 -7.27 18.73 14.09
C GLU A 22 -7.24 18.30 12.60
N ASP A 23 -8.17 17.47 12.16
CA ASP A 23 -8.26 16.96 10.78
C ASP A 23 -7.01 16.20 10.30
N ALA A 24 -6.31 15.55 11.22
CA ALA A 24 -5.14 14.76 10.91
C ALA A 24 -5.45 13.64 9.90
N PRO A 25 -4.59 13.43 8.87
CA PRO A 25 -4.84 12.45 7.83
C PRO A 25 -5.06 11.05 8.37
N SER A 26 -6.09 10.37 7.88
CA SER A 26 -6.39 8.99 8.22
C SER A 26 -6.66 8.15 6.97
N THR A 27 -6.20 6.91 7.00
CA THR A 27 -6.39 5.94 5.91
C THR A 27 -6.89 4.62 6.48
N ALA A 28 -8.00 4.11 5.96
CA ALA A 28 -8.51 2.77 6.23
C ALA A 28 -8.41 1.93 4.96
N THR A 29 -7.90 0.71 5.07
CA THR A 29 -7.75 -0.20 3.92
C THR A 29 -8.31 -1.57 4.25
N LEU A 30 -9.03 -2.14 3.28
CA LEU A 30 -9.40 -3.56 3.25
C LEU A 30 -8.75 -4.15 2.01
N ASN A 31 -8.13 -5.31 2.13
CA ASN A 31 -7.49 -5.99 1.01
C ASN A 31 -7.74 -7.49 1.04
N PHE A 32 -7.67 -8.10 -0.13
CA PHE A 32 -7.70 -9.55 -0.27
C PHE A 32 -6.82 -10.00 -1.42
N GLN A 33 -6.37 -11.25 -1.34
CA GLN A 33 -5.72 -11.97 -2.44
C GLN A 33 -6.17 -13.43 -2.48
N TYR A 34 -6.28 -13.95 -3.69
CA TYR A 34 -6.72 -15.29 -3.97
C TYR A 34 -5.89 -15.90 -5.11
N PRO A 35 -4.92 -16.77 -4.82
CA PRO A 35 -4.17 -17.48 -5.84
C PRO A 35 -4.95 -18.69 -6.37
N PHE A 36 -4.96 -18.85 -7.68
CA PHE A 36 -5.50 -20.01 -8.37
C PHE A 36 -4.34 -20.94 -8.73
N PHE A 37 -4.03 -21.87 -7.84
CA PHE A 37 -2.82 -22.71 -7.90
C PHE A 37 -2.69 -23.54 -9.17
N LYS A 38 -3.81 -24.05 -9.70
CA LYS A 38 -3.81 -24.89 -10.89
C LYS A 38 -3.68 -24.11 -12.19
N GLN A 39 -3.99 -22.81 -12.18
CA GLN A 39 -4.10 -21.97 -13.37
C GLN A 39 -2.97 -20.94 -13.50
N ASN A 40 -2.01 -20.91 -12.57
CA ASN A 40 -0.90 -19.96 -12.56
C ASN A 40 -1.32 -18.48 -12.61
N PHE A 41 -2.45 -18.14 -12.01
CA PHE A 41 -2.85 -16.73 -11.85
C PHE A 41 -3.37 -16.47 -10.45
N SER A 42 -3.43 -15.20 -10.09
CA SER A 42 -4.01 -14.73 -8.83
C SER A 42 -4.93 -13.55 -9.09
N LEU A 43 -6.00 -13.50 -8.30
CA LEU A 43 -6.87 -12.33 -8.18
C LEU A 43 -6.63 -11.66 -6.85
N GLY A 44 -6.87 -10.38 -6.79
CA GLY A 44 -6.88 -9.63 -5.55
C GLY A 44 -7.55 -8.30 -5.73
N GLY A 45 -7.60 -7.55 -4.66
CA GLY A 45 -8.15 -6.22 -4.69
C GLY A 45 -8.02 -5.53 -3.35
N PHE A 46 -8.36 -4.26 -3.36
CA PHE A 46 -8.45 -3.49 -2.13
C PHE A 46 -9.52 -2.42 -2.24
N PHE A 47 -10.04 -2.05 -1.10
CA PHE A 47 -10.79 -0.83 -0.87
C PHE A 47 -9.99 0.05 0.08
N MET A 48 -9.82 1.32 -0.25
CA MET A 48 -9.11 2.29 0.57
C MET A 48 -9.96 3.54 0.72
N HIS A 49 -10.16 3.96 1.97
CA HIS A 49 -10.73 5.25 2.33
C HIS A 49 -9.63 6.11 2.91
N ASP A 50 -9.38 7.25 2.29
CA ASP A 50 -8.35 8.21 2.67
C ASP A 50 -9.00 9.57 2.94
N ASN A 51 -8.77 10.10 4.12
CA ASN A 51 -9.31 11.39 4.56
C ASN A 51 -8.16 12.35 4.86
N ILE A 52 -8.06 13.39 4.07
CA ILE A 52 -7.10 14.50 4.22
C ILE A 52 -7.89 15.78 4.02
N SER A 53 -8.57 16.26 5.11
CA SER A 53 -9.44 17.44 5.04
C SER A 53 -8.79 18.59 4.22
N PRO A 54 -9.52 19.21 3.29
CA PRO A 54 -10.96 19.03 2.98
C PRO A 54 -11.26 17.95 1.91
N ILE A 55 -10.30 17.07 1.62
CA ILE A 55 -10.43 16.05 0.56
C ILE A 55 -10.61 14.67 1.18
N GLN A 56 -11.65 13.95 0.73
CA GLN A 56 -11.87 12.54 1.02
C GLN A 56 -11.75 11.73 -0.28
N SER A 57 -11.13 10.56 -0.22
CA SER A 57 -10.93 9.71 -1.38
C SER A 57 -11.29 8.25 -1.04
N ASN A 58 -12.13 7.66 -1.87
CA ASN A 58 -12.48 6.24 -1.81
C ASN A 58 -11.94 5.55 -3.06
N THR A 59 -11.04 4.60 -2.90
CA THR A 59 -10.45 3.85 -4.01
C THR A 59 -10.87 2.39 -3.91
N PHE A 60 -11.49 1.89 -4.96
CA PHE A 60 -11.72 0.47 -5.18
C PHE A 60 -10.79 -0.03 -6.30
N ALA A 61 -10.09 -1.12 -6.07
CA ALA A 61 -9.18 -1.70 -7.05
C ALA A 61 -9.31 -3.22 -7.10
N MET A 62 -9.22 -3.76 -8.33
CA MET A 62 -9.14 -5.19 -8.60
C MET A 62 -7.86 -5.46 -9.37
N THR A 63 -7.18 -6.55 -9.02
CA THR A 63 -5.92 -6.96 -9.62
C THR A 63 -6.03 -8.37 -10.19
N TYR A 64 -5.43 -8.56 -11.35
CA TYR A 64 -5.17 -9.86 -11.95
C TYR A 64 -3.67 -9.98 -12.20
N ALA A 65 -3.09 -11.11 -11.83
CA ALA A 65 -1.67 -11.35 -12.06
C ALA A 65 -1.45 -12.78 -12.54
N TYR A 66 -0.64 -12.93 -13.58
CA TYR A 66 -0.25 -14.20 -14.16
C TYR A 66 1.17 -14.57 -13.74
N LYS A 67 1.37 -15.82 -13.32
CA LYS A 67 2.63 -16.37 -12.80
C LYS A 67 3.33 -17.19 -13.88
N ILE A 68 4.56 -16.84 -14.19
CA ILE A 68 5.41 -17.50 -15.18
C ILE A 68 6.58 -18.16 -14.43
N LYS A 69 6.63 -19.46 -14.43
CA LYS A 69 7.78 -20.23 -13.90
C LYS A 69 8.92 -20.16 -14.92
N LEU A 70 10.07 -19.60 -14.52
CA LEU A 70 11.18 -19.31 -15.45
C LEU A 70 12.15 -20.49 -15.59
N LYS A 71 12.36 -21.26 -14.52
CA LYS A 71 13.22 -22.44 -14.55
C LYS A 71 12.40 -23.71 -14.62
N ARG A 72 13.04 -24.76 -15.17
CA ARG A 72 12.45 -26.11 -15.23
C ARG A 72 12.24 -26.72 -13.85
N SER A 73 13.03 -26.29 -12.85
CA SER A 73 12.82 -26.62 -11.42
C SER A 73 11.54 -26.01 -10.85
N GLY A 74 11.03 -24.93 -11.48
CA GLY A 74 9.82 -24.23 -11.05
C GLY A 74 10.00 -23.27 -9.88
N THR A 75 11.22 -23.10 -9.36
CA THR A 75 11.48 -22.26 -8.18
C THR A 75 11.45 -20.76 -8.49
N ASP A 76 12.01 -20.34 -9.63
CA ASP A 76 11.99 -18.93 -10.05
C ASP A 76 10.65 -18.56 -10.68
N GLN A 77 10.10 -17.43 -10.29
CA GLN A 77 8.80 -16.95 -10.78
C GLN A 77 8.87 -15.50 -11.21
N LEU A 78 8.32 -15.19 -12.38
CA LEU A 78 7.97 -13.85 -12.81
C LEU A 78 6.44 -13.71 -12.84
N SER A 79 5.91 -12.74 -12.10
CA SER A 79 4.49 -12.42 -12.09
C SER A 79 4.26 -11.11 -12.82
N ILE A 80 3.33 -11.10 -13.77
CA ILE A 80 2.93 -9.89 -14.51
C ILE A 80 1.47 -9.60 -14.15
N GLY A 81 1.19 -8.37 -13.74
CA GLY A 81 -0.12 -7.97 -13.24
C GLY A 81 -0.68 -6.73 -13.91
N ILE A 82 -2.00 -6.71 -13.96
CA ILE A 82 -2.79 -5.53 -14.31
C ILE A 82 -3.75 -5.21 -13.17
N MET A 83 -4.08 -3.94 -13.01
CA MET A 83 -4.99 -3.43 -11.98
C MET A 83 -5.99 -2.47 -12.61
N GLY A 84 -7.28 -2.70 -12.37
CA GLY A 84 -8.32 -1.71 -12.61
C GLY A 84 -8.65 -0.99 -11.32
N MET A 85 -8.76 0.33 -11.37
CA MET A 85 -9.12 1.18 -10.22
C MET A 85 -10.29 2.09 -10.55
N LEU A 86 -11.14 2.30 -9.57
CA LEU A 86 -12.14 3.37 -9.56
C LEU A 86 -11.90 4.19 -8.29
N ASN A 87 -11.57 5.46 -8.48
CA ASN A 87 -11.41 6.41 -7.39
C ASN A 87 -12.61 7.36 -7.38
N HIS A 88 -13.22 7.53 -6.22
CA HIS A 88 -14.22 8.55 -5.93
C HIS A 88 -13.59 9.58 -5.00
N MET A 89 -13.48 10.80 -5.45
CA MET A 89 -12.94 11.92 -4.68
C MET A 89 -14.08 12.89 -4.33
N PHE A 90 -14.14 13.25 -3.07
CA PHE A 90 -15.06 14.24 -2.53
C PHE A 90 -14.24 15.42 -1.98
N LEU A 91 -14.64 16.62 -2.34
CA LEU A 91 -14.11 17.87 -1.82
C LEU A 91 -15.20 18.56 -1.01
N ASP A 92 -14.94 18.77 0.29
CA ASP A 92 -15.81 19.56 1.15
C ASP A 92 -15.37 21.03 1.11
N GLY A 93 -16.04 21.81 0.26
CA GLY A 93 -15.72 23.23 0.11
C GLY A 93 -16.07 24.08 1.33
N LEU A 94 -16.93 23.58 2.23
CA LEU A 94 -17.33 24.29 3.47
C LEU A 94 -16.22 24.25 4.54
N GLU A 95 -15.36 23.24 4.50
CA GLU A 95 -14.20 23.13 5.40
C GLU A 95 -12.98 23.96 4.91
N VAL A 96 -13.03 24.54 3.71
CA VAL A 96 -11.95 25.36 3.18
C VAL A 96 -11.95 26.73 3.85
N VAL A 97 -10.97 27.00 4.68
CA VAL A 97 -10.77 28.32 5.28
C VAL A 97 -10.13 29.27 4.25
N VAL A 98 -10.89 30.21 3.77
CA VAL A 98 -10.45 31.20 2.77
C VAL A 98 -10.09 32.52 3.44
N LYS A 99 -9.09 33.19 2.91
CA LYS A 99 -8.71 34.56 3.33
C LYS A 99 -9.53 35.63 2.63
N ASP A 100 -9.99 35.35 1.43
CA ASP A 100 -10.75 36.27 0.59
C ASP A 100 -12.02 35.53 0.15
N GLU A 101 -13.17 36.01 0.60
CA GLU A 101 -14.47 35.38 0.30
C GLU A 101 -14.90 35.63 -1.16
N ASP A 102 -14.30 36.59 -1.83
CA ASP A 102 -14.57 36.94 -3.23
C ASP A 102 -13.54 36.30 -4.21
N ASP A 103 -12.71 35.36 -3.76
CA ASP A 103 -11.74 34.67 -4.63
C ASP A 103 -12.47 33.80 -5.66
N GLU A 104 -12.33 34.15 -6.93
CA GLU A 104 -12.94 33.42 -8.08
C GLU A 104 -12.44 31.94 -8.19
N PHE A 105 -11.36 31.57 -7.47
CA PHE A 105 -10.80 30.23 -7.44
C PHE A 105 -11.31 29.36 -6.29
N LEU A 106 -12.27 29.87 -5.51
CA LEU A 106 -12.87 29.07 -4.46
C LEU A 106 -13.63 27.89 -5.06
N PRO A 107 -13.37 26.66 -4.61
CA PRO A 107 -14.21 25.54 -4.98
C PRO A 107 -15.63 25.80 -4.47
N GLY A 108 -16.63 25.53 -5.30
CA GLY A 108 -18.05 25.59 -4.88
C GLY A 108 -18.28 24.72 -3.63
N ALA A 109 -19.43 24.86 -2.99
CA ALA A 109 -19.71 24.32 -1.67
C ALA A 109 -19.36 22.83 -1.48
N GLU A 110 -19.57 22.00 -2.49
CA GLU A 110 -19.24 20.59 -2.46
C GLU A 110 -18.97 20.06 -3.89
N GLY A 111 -18.00 19.15 -4.02
CA GLY A 111 -17.71 18.52 -5.29
C GLY A 111 -17.39 17.04 -5.16
N ASN A 112 -17.95 16.21 -6.03
CA ASN A 112 -17.57 14.81 -6.10
C ASN A 112 -17.25 14.38 -7.53
N LYS A 113 -16.23 13.55 -7.70
CA LYS A 113 -15.79 13.05 -9.01
C LYS A 113 -15.37 11.59 -8.93
N PHE A 114 -15.81 10.83 -9.93
CA PHE A 114 -15.34 9.48 -10.18
C PHE A 114 -14.23 9.49 -11.23
N SER A 115 -13.18 8.73 -10.99
CA SER A 115 -12.06 8.64 -11.89
C SER A 115 -11.59 7.19 -12.02
N PRO A 116 -11.89 6.52 -13.16
CA PRO A 116 -11.29 5.23 -13.46
C PRO A 116 -9.81 5.37 -13.76
N ASN A 117 -9.03 4.34 -13.43
CA ASN A 117 -7.63 4.27 -13.76
C ASN A 117 -7.16 2.82 -13.93
N LEU A 118 -5.95 2.66 -14.42
CA LEU A 118 -5.30 1.39 -14.63
C LEU A 118 -3.92 1.41 -14.00
N GLY A 119 -3.44 0.23 -13.61
CA GLY A 119 -2.07 -0.02 -13.18
C GLY A 119 -1.51 -1.26 -13.85
N ILE A 120 -0.20 -1.30 -13.99
CA ILE A 120 0.54 -2.45 -14.50
C ILE A 120 1.75 -2.70 -13.61
N GLY A 121 2.19 -3.94 -13.50
CA GLY A 121 3.37 -4.27 -12.71
C GLY A 121 3.95 -5.62 -13.05
N ALA A 122 5.19 -5.82 -12.63
CA ALA A 122 5.88 -7.09 -12.69
C ALA A 122 6.61 -7.34 -11.37
N PHE A 123 6.68 -8.59 -10.96
CA PHE A 123 7.37 -9.03 -9.76
C PHE A 123 8.12 -10.32 -10.03
N TYR A 124 9.38 -10.35 -9.65
CA TYR A 124 10.24 -11.52 -9.74
C TYR A 124 10.61 -12.02 -8.35
N THR A 125 10.61 -13.34 -8.17
CA THR A 125 11.20 -14.00 -7.01
C THR A 125 12.04 -15.19 -7.47
N SER A 126 13.19 -15.38 -6.84
CA SER A 126 14.08 -16.51 -7.15
C SER A 126 13.63 -17.82 -6.47
N TYR A 127 12.68 -17.73 -5.57
CA TYR A 127 12.02 -18.89 -4.93
C TYR A 127 10.57 -18.52 -4.61
N ALA A 128 9.62 -19.39 -4.89
CA ALA A 128 8.19 -19.11 -4.80
C ALA A 128 7.34 -20.19 -4.12
N GLU A 129 7.95 -21.26 -3.57
CA GLU A 129 7.20 -22.40 -3.03
C GLU A 129 6.78 -22.20 -1.59
N ASP A 130 7.68 -21.78 -0.70
CA ASP A 130 7.40 -21.53 0.71
C ASP A 130 8.18 -20.29 1.23
N ASP A 131 7.60 -19.60 2.19
CA ASP A 131 8.20 -18.39 2.80
C ASP A 131 9.37 -18.71 3.74
N PHE A 132 9.55 -20.00 4.15
CA PHE A 132 10.52 -20.41 5.16
C PHE A 132 11.42 -21.60 4.74
N GLU A 133 11.38 -22.05 3.47
CA GLU A 133 12.22 -23.18 3.04
C GLU A 133 13.62 -22.74 2.57
N GLU A 134 13.68 -21.76 1.68
CA GLU A 134 14.95 -21.31 1.10
C GLU A 134 15.07 -19.78 1.09
N SER A 135 16.31 -19.31 1.28
CA SER A 135 16.62 -17.90 1.13
C SER A 135 16.46 -17.45 -0.31
N TYR A 136 15.83 -16.33 -0.55
CA TYR A 136 15.52 -15.86 -1.88
C TYR A 136 15.64 -14.35 -2.06
N PHE A 137 15.89 -13.96 -3.29
CA PHE A 137 15.88 -12.59 -3.78
C PHE A 137 14.53 -12.29 -4.43
N PHE A 138 14.05 -11.06 -4.26
CA PHE A 138 12.86 -10.57 -4.96
C PHE A 138 13.05 -9.14 -5.46
N ALA A 139 12.38 -8.82 -6.56
CA ALA A 139 12.32 -7.48 -7.11
C ALA A 139 10.98 -7.24 -7.81
N GLY A 140 10.48 -6.03 -7.75
CA GLY A 140 9.23 -5.66 -8.38
C GLY A 140 9.22 -4.24 -8.87
N ILE A 141 8.45 -3.99 -9.91
CA ILE A 141 8.16 -2.66 -10.45
C ILE A 141 6.66 -2.53 -10.74
N GLY A 142 6.14 -1.34 -10.56
CA GLY A 142 4.75 -1.05 -10.86
C GLY A 142 4.55 0.40 -11.28
N ILE A 143 3.58 0.61 -12.14
CA ILE A 143 3.11 1.94 -12.52
C ILE A 143 1.62 1.97 -12.19
N ASN A 144 1.26 2.88 -11.29
CA ASN A 144 -0.11 3.14 -10.92
C ASN A 144 -0.59 4.41 -11.61
N GLN A 145 -1.90 4.50 -11.85
CA GLN A 145 -2.50 5.66 -12.49
C GLN A 145 -1.91 5.93 -13.89
N VAL A 146 -1.87 4.89 -14.73
CA VAL A 146 -1.38 4.98 -16.13
C VAL A 146 -2.20 5.94 -16.96
N LEU A 147 -3.48 6.17 -16.62
CA LEU A 147 -4.35 7.12 -17.28
C LEU A 147 -4.30 8.47 -16.52
N PRO A 148 -3.43 9.41 -16.95
CA PRO A 148 -3.44 10.75 -16.37
C PRO A 148 -4.76 11.45 -16.71
N GLY A 149 -5.27 12.26 -15.80
CA GLY A 149 -6.52 12.98 -16.02
C GLY A 149 -6.61 14.19 -15.12
N ASN A 150 -7.45 15.14 -15.50
CA ASN A 150 -7.80 16.28 -14.68
C ASN A 150 -9.13 16.00 -14.00
N LEU A 151 -9.21 16.20 -12.68
CA LEU A 151 -10.44 16.23 -11.93
C LEU A 151 -10.89 17.68 -11.80
N ILE A 152 -11.92 18.04 -12.54
CA ILE A 152 -12.50 19.39 -12.52
C ILE A 152 -13.72 19.33 -11.62
N PHE A 153 -13.72 20.06 -10.51
CA PHE A 153 -14.79 20.04 -9.51
C PHE A 153 -15.88 21.09 -9.78
N ASP A 154 -15.57 22.17 -10.49
CA ASP A 154 -16.57 23.16 -10.90
C ASP A 154 -16.61 23.29 -12.43
N GLU A 155 -17.85 23.35 -12.99
CA GLU A 155 -18.11 23.55 -14.41
C GLU A 155 -18.44 25.02 -14.75
N THR A 156 -18.59 25.89 -13.75
CA THR A 156 -19.19 27.22 -13.93
C THR A 156 -18.25 28.40 -14.04
N GLY A 157 -16.92 28.18 -14.12
CA GLY A 157 -16.03 29.29 -14.53
C GLY A 157 -14.68 29.44 -13.86
N SER A 158 -14.44 28.87 -12.69
CA SER A 158 -13.11 28.83 -12.06
C SER A 158 -12.87 27.42 -11.51
N PRO A 159 -12.42 26.49 -12.37
CA PRO A 159 -12.38 25.09 -12.02
C PRO A 159 -11.26 24.82 -11.01
N ALA A 160 -11.62 24.35 -9.81
CA ALA A 160 -10.69 23.63 -8.97
C ALA A 160 -10.23 22.39 -9.74
N ASN A 161 -9.03 22.41 -10.26
CA ASN A 161 -8.50 21.40 -11.15
C ASN A 161 -7.36 20.62 -10.46
N ILE A 162 -7.64 19.38 -10.09
CA ILE A 162 -6.63 18.46 -9.55
C ILE A 162 -6.07 17.61 -10.70
N LYS A 163 -4.81 17.83 -11.05
CA LYS A 163 -4.11 17.03 -12.04
C LYS A 163 -3.60 15.74 -11.41
N ARG A 164 -4.07 14.59 -11.90
CA ARG A 164 -3.55 13.29 -11.49
C ARG A 164 -2.20 13.02 -12.14
N ALA A 165 -1.23 12.67 -11.33
CA ALA A 165 0.11 12.31 -11.77
C ALA A 165 0.28 10.80 -11.88
N ILE A 166 1.13 10.36 -12.79
CA ILE A 166 1.58 8.97 -12.85
C ILE A 166 2.45 8.67 -11.63
N HIS A 167 2.21 7.55 -10.97
CA HIS A 167 3.02 7.05 -9.88
C HIS A 167 3.69 5.75 -10.26
N GLY A 168 5.02 5.71 -10.10
CA GLY A 168 5.83 4.50 -10.25
C GLY A 168 6.29 4.02 -8.88
N ASN A 169 6.44 2.72 -8.71
CA ASN A 169 7.05 2.12 -7.55
C ASN A 169 7.98 0.99 -7.95
N ALA A 170 9.02 0.78 -7.14
CA ALA A 170 9.93 -0.33 -7.27
C ALA A 170 10.28 -0.88 -5.89
N ILE A 171 10.50 -2.18 -5.81
CA ILE A 171 10.96 -2.86 -4.61
C ILE A 171 12.07 -3.82 -4.98
N ILE A 172 13.04 -3.96 -4.10
CA ILE A 172 14.08 -4.98 -4.15
C ILE A 172 14.35 -5.45 -2.73
N GLY A 173 14.56 -6.73 -2.54
CA GLY A 173 14.87 -7.27 -1.22
C GLY A 173 15.46 -8.67 -1.31
N TYR A 174 15.95 -9.12 -0.17
CA TYR A 174 16.48 -10.45 0.02
C TYR A 174 15.95 -11.00 1.35
N ARG A 175 15.46 -12.22 1.33
CA ARG A 175 15.04 -12.93 2.55
C ARG A 175 16.09 -14.00 2.87
N SER A 176 16.76 -13.85 4.00
CA SER A 176 17.68 -14.84 4.54
C SER A 176 16.95 -15.68 5.59
N ILE A 177 16.88 -16.97 5.36
CA ILE A 177 16.20 -17.91 6.26
C ILE A 177 17.24 -18.58 7.15
N GLU A 178 16.97 -18.57 8.44
CA GLU A 178 17.81 -19.09 9.51
C GLU A 178 16.91 -19.95 10.44
N GLU A 179 16.91 -21.25 10.28
CA GLU A 179 16.09 -22.19 11.05
C GLU A 179 14.58 -21.86 10.97
N ASP A 180 13.99 -21.34 12.06
CA ASP A 180 12.58 -20.95 12.18
C ASP A 180 12.33 -19.45 12.07
N MET A 181 13.30 -18.71 11.55
CA MET A 181 13.32 -17.26 11.49
C MET A 181 13.83 -16.78 10.14
N TYR A 182 13.37 -15.61 9.67
CA TYR A 182 14.02 -14.94 8.56
C TYR A 182 14.36 -13.48 8.87
N ILE A 183 15.36 -12.97 8.17
CA ILE A 183 15.74 -11.56 8.14
C ILE A 183 15.59 -11.07 6.71
N GLU A 184 14.86 -9.98 6.51
CA GLU A 184 14.53 -9.45 5.20
C GLU A 184 14.86 -7.95 5.11
N PRO A 185 16.08 -7.59 4.66
CA PRO A 185 16.35 -6.24 4.19
C PRO A 185 15.64 -5.98 2.86
N SER A 186 15.03 -4.81 2.72
CA SER A 186 14.40 -4.38 1.48
C SER A 186 14.50 -2.88 1.28
N LEU A 187 14.45 -2.48 0.01
CA LEU A 187 14.39 -1.09 -0.43
C LEU A 187 13.12 -0.92 -1.26
N TRP A 188 12.31 0.03 -0.88
CA TRP A 188 11.11 0.44 -1.61
C TRP A 188 11.29 1.87 -2.11
N VAL A 189 11.06 2.09 -3.40
CA VAL A 189 11.16 3.41 -4.03
C VAL A 189 9.81 3.78 -4.64
N ASN A 190 9.32 4.97 -4.31
CA ASN A 190 8.13 5.56 -4.90
C ASN A 190 8.52 6.82 -5.67
N TYR A 191 8.00 6.95 -6.87
CA TYR A 191 8.21 8.09 -7.75
C TYR A 191 6.86 8.65 -8.20
N SER A 192 6.72 9.97 -8.13
CA SER A 192 5.60 10.69 -8.74
C SER A 192 6.10 11.59 -9.85
N ALA A 193 5.32 11.71 -10.94
CA ALA A 193 5.64 12.57 -12.08
C ALA A 193 5.75 14.07 -11.74
N VAL A 194 5.41 14.48 -10.52
CA VAL A 194 5.68 15.82 -9.97
C VAL A 194 7.07 15.93 -9.33
N ASN A 195 8.01 15.04 -9.71
CA ASN A 195 9.39 14.97 -9.21
C ASN A 195 9.53 14.70 -7.70
N LEU A 196 8.57 13.99 -7.13
CA LEU A 196 8.67 13.47 -5.78
C LEU A 196 9.24 12.06 -5.81
N LEU A 197 10.40 11.90 -5.19
CA LEU A 197 11.05 10.60 -4.98
C LEU A 197 11.10 10.31 -3.49
N ASP A 198 10.54 9.20 -3.07
CA ASP A 198 10.65 8.67 -1.72
C ASP A 198 11.23 7.27 -1.74
N ALA A 199 12.34 7.07 -1.04
CA ALA A 199 12.97 5.77 -0.88
C ALA A 199 12.92 5.36 0.59
N ASN A 200 12.52 4.11 0.84
CA ASN A 200 12.33 3.52 2.16
C ASN A 200 13.22 2.29 2.29
N ILE A 201 14.13 2.30 3.24
CA ILE A 201 14.88 1.12 3.64
C ILE A 201 14.11 0.46 4.78
N ASN A 202 13.87 -0.83 4.66
CA ASN A 202 13.17 -1.63 5.65
C ASN A 202 14.01 -2.85 6.02
N LEU A 203 14.06 -3.16 7.31
CA LEU A 203 14.63 -4.38 7.85
C LEU A 203 13.54 -5.09 8.66
N LYS A 204 13.10 -6.24 8.19
CA LYS A 204 12.10 -7.08 8.85
C LYS A 204 12.74 -8.36 9.38
N ILE A 205 12.32 -8.76 10.56
CA ILE A 205 12.61 -10.06 11.16
C ILE A 205 11.27 -10.71 11.46
N GLU A 206 11.10 -11.97 11.08
CA GLU A 206 9.91 -12.75 11.42
C GLU A 206 10.31 -14.12 11.92
N LYS A 207 9.80 -14.48 13.08
CA LYS A 207 9.87 -15.82 13.60
C LYS A 207 8.62 -16.58 13.17
N HIS A 208 8.84 -17.76 12.55
CA HIS A 208 7.76 -18.60 12.04
C HIS A 208 6.70 -18.83 13.12
N GLU A 209 5.45 -18.62 12.73
CA GLU A 209 4.27 -18.86 13.56
C GLU A 209 4.25 -18.13 14.92
N ALA A 210 5.01 -17.06 15.11
CA ALA A 210 5.10 -16.38 16.39
C ALA A 210 4.91 -14.86 16.28
N PHE A 211 5.91 -14.16 15.77
CA PHE A 211 5.89 -12.68 15.72
C PHE A 211 6.75 -12.15 14.58
N TRP A 212 6.53 -10.89 14.26
CA TRP A 212 7.46 -10.12 13.43
C TRP A 212 7.77 -8.77 14.06
N ALA A 213 8.93 -8.24 13.68
CA ALA A 213 9.32 -6.86 13.97
C ALA A 213 9.96 -6.25 12.72
N SER A 214 9.80 -4.95 12.50
CA SER A 214 10.54 -4.26 11.46
C SER A 214 10.91 -2.83 11.83
N LEU A 215 12.00 -2.36 11.21
CA LEU A 215 12.45 -0.97 11.24
C LEU A 215 12.38 -0.42 9.83
N ASN A 216 11.89 0.79 9.70
CA ASN A 216 11.76 1.50 8.44
C ASN A 216 12.37 2.89 8.55
N LEU A 217 13.12 3.29 7.53
CA LEU A 217 13.68 4.63 7.39
C LEU A 217 13.44 5.14 5.97
N SER A 218 12.80 6.30 5.87
CA SER A 218 12.49 6.94 4.60
C SER A 218 13.34 8.18 4.34
N THR A 219 13.59 8.47 3.04
CA THR A 219 14.23 9.72 2.60
C THR A 219 13.43 10.97 2.95
N ASN A 220 12.11 10.84 3.15
CA ASN A 220 11.25 11.91 3.68
C ASN A 220 11.44 12.15 5.20
N LYS A 221 12.48 11.50 5.80
CA LYS A 221 12.85 11.60 7.21
C LYS A 221 11.82 11.01 8.17
N THR A 222 11.09 10.01 7.74
CA THR A 222 10.20 9.23 8.62
C THR A 222 10.92 7.98 9.09
N LEU A 223 10.95 7.80 10.41
CA LEU A 223 11.35 6.57 11.08
C LEU A 223 10.09 5.80 11.48
N GLY A 224 10.03 4.51 11.21
CA GLY A 224 8.94 3.63 11.58
C GLY A 224 9.43 2.38 12.31
N ILE A 225 8.66 1.95 13.31
CA ILE A 225 8.84 0.68 14.01
C ILE A 225 7.54 -0.09 13.91
N GLN A 226 7.63 -1.36 13.53
CA GLN A 226 6.49 -2.25 13.39
C GLN A 226 6.67 -3.49 14.26
N LEU A 227 5.62 -3.90 14.94
CA LEU A 227 5.58 -5.11 15.75
C LEU A 227 4.28 -5.86 15.48
N GLY A 228 4.33 -7.17 15.44
CA GLY A 228 3.15 -7.97 15.25
C GLY A 228 3.27 -9.39 15.78
N LEU A 229 2.11 -10.02 15.94
CA LEU A 229 1.94 -11.38 16.42
C LEU A 229 1.24 -12.23 15.37
N ILE A 230 1.55 -13.52 15.37
CA ILE A 230 0.96 -14.54 14.52
C ILE A 230 0.29 -15.57 15.43
N LEU A 231 -1.01 -15.70 15.30
CA LEU A 231 -1.81 -16.66 16.08
C LEU A 231 -2.22 -17.81 15.15
N ASN A 232 -1.76 -19.01 15.46
CA ASN A 232 -1.94 -20.23 14.64
C ASN A 232 -2.83 -21.29 15.31
N LYS A 233 -2.66 -22.52 14.86
CA LYS A 233 -3.36 -23.75 15.31
C LYS A 233 -3.58 -23.82 16.81
N GLY A 234 -4.84 -23.88 17.22
CA GLY A 234 -5.28 -23.89 18.61
C GLY A 234 -6.11 -22.67 19.00
N LEU A 235 -5.85 -21.52 18.40
CA LEU A 235 -6.65 -20.30 18.56
C LEU A 235 -7.48 -19.97 17.31
N VAL A 236 -7.01 -20.41 16.13
CA VAL A 236 -7.67 -20.17 14.85
C VAL A 236 -7.74 -21.49 14.06
N GLN A 237 -8.92 -21.84 13.51
CA GLN A 237 -9.10 -23.02 12.70
C GLN A 237 -8.73 -22.72 11.24
N ASN A 238 -7.95 -23.62 10.61
CA ASN A 238 -7.63 -23.60 9.17
C ASN A 238 -6.92 -22.31 8.69
N GLY A 239 -5.98 -21.77 9.48
CA GLY A 239 -5.21 -20.60 9.05
C GLY A 239 -4.47 -19.92 10.17
N SER A 240 -3.92 -18.75 9.88
CA SER A 240 -3.22 -17.91 10.84
C SER A 240 -3.81 -16.49 10.87
N LEU A 241 -3.99 -15.96 12.06
CA LEU A 241 -4.37 -14.56 12.28
C LEU A 241 -3.10 -13.75 12.57
N ARG A 242 -2.85 -12.75 11.76
CA ARG A 242 -1.71 -11.83 11.88
C ARG A 242 -2.22 -10.47 12.32
N MET A 243 -1.72 -9.96 13.44
CA MET A 243 -2.08 -8.65 13.96
C MET A 243 -0.83 -7.87 14.33
N GLY A 244 -0.81 -6.59 14.01
CA GLY A 244 0.34 -5.75 14.30
C GLY A 244 0.01 -4.28 14.42
N THR A 245 1.00 -3.56 14.90
CA THR A 245 0.96 -2.11 14.99
C THR A 245 2.26 -1.51 14.47
N MET A 246 2.16 -0.32 13.91
CA MET A 246 3.29 0.48 13.49
C MET A 246 3.21 1.83 14.20
N GLY A 247 4.31 2.26 14.78
CA GLY A 247 4.54 3.64 15.19
C GLY A 247 5.48 4.33 14.21
N SER A 248 5.18 5.55 13.80
CA SER A 248 6.03 6.34 12.91
C SER A 248 6.25 7.75 13.46
N TYR A 249 7.44 8.29 13.20
CA TYR A 249 7.79 9.65 13.60
C TYR A 249 8.57 10.33 12.48
N ASN A 250 8.11 11.50 12.06
CA ASN A 250 8.80 12.32 11.07
C ASN A 250 9.78 13.27 11.78
N ILE A 251 11.09 13.08 11.50
CA ILE A 251 12.19 13.89 12.06
C ILE A 251 12.56 15.09 11.16
N GLY A 252 11.83 15.29 10.06
CA GLY A 252 12.07 16.37 9.11
C GLY A 252 11.73 17.74 9.65
N SER A 253 12.13 18.78 8.90
CA SER A 253 11.90 20.19 9.24
C SER A 253 10.54 20.72 8.76
N PHE A 254 9.54 19.89 8.60
CA PHE A 254 8.21 20.30 8.15
C PHE A 254 7.43 21.06 9.25
N GLY A 255 8.02 22.15 9.77
CA GLY A 255 7.36 23.05 10.71
C GLY A 255 6.71 22.35 11.90
N LYS A 256 5.44 22.64 12.16
CA LYS A 256 4.61 22.00 13.20
C LYS A 256 4.13 20.59 12.84
N ALA A 257 4.27 20.17 11.59
CA ALA A 257 3.87 18.84 11.10
C ALA A 257 4.85 17.71 11.50
N ARG A 258 5.67 17.93 12.53
CA ARG A 258 6.37 16.85 13.23
C ARG A 258 5.33 16.11 14.05
N GLY A 259 5.03 14.89 13.68
CA GLY A 259 3.99 14.16 14.39
C GLY A 259 4.28 12.68 14.45
N LEU A 260 3.78 12.09 15.53
CA LEU A 260 3.61 10.66 15.64
C LEU A 260 2.51 10.24 14.66
N GLY A 261 2.70 9.09 14.05
CA GLY A 261 1.65 8.36 13.35
C GLY A 261 1.57 6.95 13.90
N TYR A 262 0.42 6.33 13.79
CA TYR A 262 0.24 4.92 14.09
C TYR A 262 -0.56 4.23 12.98
N GLU A 263 -0.37 2.94 12.90
CA GLU A 263 -1.14 2.05 12.06
C GLU A 263 -1.42 0.75 12.79
N PHE A 264 -2.65 0.25 12.67
CA PHE A 264 -3.04 -1.08 13.10
C PHE A 264 -3.29 -1.93 11.87
N TYR A 265 -2.85 -3.18 11.94
CA TYR A 265 -2.99 -4.16 10.87
C TYR A 265 -3.55 -5.45 11.43
N LEU A 266 -4.49 -6.03 10.70
CA LEU A 266 -5.10 -7.32 10.95
C LEU A 266 -5.21 -8.06 9.62
N ALA A 267 -4.74 -9.30 9.55
CA ALA A 267 -4.96 -10.14 8.38
C ALA A 267 -5.19 -11.59 8.79
N TYR A 268 -6.00 -12.27 8.01
CA TYR A 268 -6.22 -13.70 8.11
C TYR A 268 -5.64 -14.38 6.87
N ARG A 269 -4.71 -15.32 7.09
CA ARG A 269 -4.18 -16.21 6.06
C ARG A 269 -4.85 -17.57 6.20
N PHE A 270 -5.40 -18.05 5.12
CA PHE A 270 -6.01 -19.35 5.05
C PHE A 270 -4.94 -20.39 4.69
N GLU A 271 -4.80 -21.42 5.52
CA GLU A 271 -4.01 -22.61 5.20
C GLU A 271 -4.84 -23.53 4.30
N GLN A 272 -4.18 -24.15 3.33
CA GLN A 272 -4.77 -25.17 2.44
C GLN A 272 -4.46 -26.57 2.88
#